data_302c064093ba09f35c38f7e5abb337d5
#
_entry.id   302c064093ba09f35c38f7e5abb337d5
#
_cell.length_a   1.000
_cell.length_b   1.000
_cell.length_c   1.000
_cell.angle_alpha   90.00
_cell.angle_beta   90.00
_cell.angle_gamma   90.00
#
_symmetry.space_group_name_H-M   'P 1'
#
loop_
_entity.id
_entity.type
_entity.pdbx_description
1 polymer ?
#
loop_
_entity_poly.entity_id
_entity_poly.type
_entity_poly.pdbx_seq_one_letter_code
_entity_poly.pdbx_strand_id
1 'polypeptide(L)' 'MKNMLVRIYSDRTEDVKIDELNKLLENGEWYIRDVIMYENCADYVLEENNV' A
#
# COMPACT_ATOMS: atom_id res chain seq x y z
N MET A 1 -8.66 -14.67 4.31
CA MET A 1 -8.50 -13.26 3.94
C MET A 1 -7.12 -13.04 3.33
N LYS A 2 -7.07 -12.21 2.30
CA LYS A 2 -5.81 -11.95 1.61
C LYS A 2 -5.17 -10.68 2.13
N ASN A 3 -3.87 -10.72 2.21
CA ASN A 3 -3.07 -9.57 2.61
C ASN A 3 -2.11 -9.24 1.49
N MET A 4 -1.77 -7.97 1.37
CA MET A 4 -0.84 -7.51 0.36
C MET A 4 0.09 -6.50 1.00
N LEU A 5 1.36 -6.54 0.63
CA LEU A 5 2.35 -5.58 1.12
C LEU A 5 2.85 -4.74 -0.05
N VAL A 6 2.75 -3.43 0.10
CA VAL A 6 3.22 -2.49 -0.90
C VAL A 6 4.33 -1.66 -0.27
N ARG A 7 5.54 -1.75 -0.81
CA ARG A 7 6.69 -1.00 -0.32
C ARG A 7 6.94 0.20 -1.22
N ILE A 8 7.01 1.37 -0.61
CA ILE A 8 7.28 2.61 -1.31
C ILE A 8 8.54 3.23 -0.73
N TYR A 9 9.54 3.47 -1.59
CA TYR A 9 10.80 4.06 -1.19
C TYR A 9 10.71 5.58 -1.21
N SER A 10 11.21 6.20 -0.15
CA SER A 10 11.12 7.66 0.00
C SER A 10 12.11 8.41 -0.88
N ASP A 11 13.20 7.77 -1.29
CA ASP A 11 14.22 8.39 -2.13
C ASP A 11 13.91 8.29 -3.63
N ARG A 12 12.80 7.66 -3.97
CA ARG A 12 12.39 7.50 -5.37
C ARG A 12 10.97 8.01 -5.53
N THR A 13 10.80 8.82 -6.54
CA THR A 13 9.46 9.25 -6.93
C THR A 13 8.92 8.23 -7.91
N GLU A 14 8.60 7.05 -7.39
CA GLU A 14 7.99 6.01 -8.22
C GLU A 14 6.48 6.21 -8.24
N ASP A 15 6.06 7.07 -9.13
CA ASP A 15 4.64 7.41 -9.27
C ASP A 15 3.80 6.18 -9.57
N VAL A 16 4.40 5.20 -10.25
CA VAL A 16 3.70 3.97 -10.62
C VAL A 16 3.20 3.20 -9.40
N LYS A 17 4.04 3.06 -8.38
CA LYS A 17 3.65 2.34 -7.17
C LYS A 17 2.63 3.10 -6.35
N ILE A 18 2.76 4.42 -6.31
CA ILE A 18 1.80 5.26 -5.63
C ILE A 18 0.45 5.18 -6.33
N ASP A 19 0.45 5.19 -7.65
CA ASP A 19 -0.78 5.03 -8.43
C ASP A 19 -1.41 3.68 -8.21
N GLU A 20 -0.62 2.62 -8.17
CA GLU A 20 -1.13 1.28 -7.90
C GLU A 20 -1.79 1.20 -6.53
N LEU A 21 -1.15 1.77 -5.53
CA LEU A 21 -1.70 1.80 -4.18
C LEU A 21 -3.03 2.56 -4.17
N ASN A 22 -3.06 3.72 -4.80
CA ASN A 22 -4.27 4.53 -4.86
C ASN A 22 -5.40 3.79 -5.55
N LYS A 23 -5.12 3.06 -6.62
CA LYS A 23 -6.12 2.29 -7.33
C LYS A 23 -6.69 1.17 -6.48
N LEU A 24 -5.84 0.50 -5.72
CA LEU A 24 -6.29 -0.56 -4.83
C LEU A 24 -7.24 -0.01 -3.76
N LEU A 25 -6.92 1.16 -3.22
CA LEU A 25 -7.75 1.79 -2.20
C LEU A 25 -9.04 2.38 -2.78
N GLU A 26 -8.96 2.91 -3.99
CA GLU A 26 -10.08 3.54 -4.67
C GLU A 26 -11.22 2.57 -4.96
N ASN A 27 -10.87 1.35 -5.31
CA ASN A 27 -11.85 0.32 -5.65
C ASN A 27 -12.64 -0.17 -4.45
N GLY A 28 -12.18 0.15 -3.23
CA GLY A 28 -12.85 -0.32 -2.03
C GLY A 28 -12.63 -1.79 -1.71
N GLU A 29 -11.78 -2.45 -2.49
CA GLU A 29 -11.47 -3.86 -2.27
C GLU A 29 -10.40 -4.08 -1.20
N TRP A 30 -9.60 -3.06 -0.96
CA TRP A 30 -8.49 -3.13 -0.02
C TRP A 30 -8.51 -1.92 0.91
N TYR A 31 -8.01 -2.11 2.11
CA TYR A 31 -7.81 -1.00 3.05
C TYR A 31 -6.45 -1.13 3.71
N ILE A 32 -5.91 -0.01 4.16
CA ILE A 32 -4.63 0.01 4.85
C ILE A 32 -4.84 -0.46 6.28
N ARG A 33 -4.28 -1.61 6.60
CA ARG A 33 -4.36 -2.16 7.93
C ARG A 33 -3.27 -1.63 8.83
N ASP A 34 -2.07 -1.46 8.26
CA ASP A 34 -0.93 -1.01 9.03
C ASP A 34 0.08 -0.34 8.11
N VAL A 35 0.93 0.49 8.69
CA VAL A 35 2.03 1.14 7.98
C VAL A 35 3.28 0.96 8.81
N ILE A 36 4.29 0.34 8.22
CA ILE A 36 5.57 0.12 8.88
C ILE A 36 6.58 1.08 8.27
N MET A 37 7.08 1.99 9.08
CA MET A 37 8.03 3.01 8.61
C MET A 37 9.45 2.53 8.80
N TYR A 38 10.24 2.67 7.75
CA TYR A 38 11.68 2.42 7.78
C TYR A 38 12.41 3.71 7.44
N GLU A 39 13.73 3.66 7.53
CA GLU A 39 14.55 4.83 7.26
C GLU A 39 14.40 5.33 5.82
N ASN A 40 14.36 4.40 4.88
CA ASN A 40 14.34 4.73 3.45
C ASN A 40 13.06 4.34 2.73
N CYS A 41 12.13 3.73 3.43
CA CYS A 41 10.91 3.27 2.79
C CYS A 41 9.78 3.10 3.81
N ALA A 42 8.60 2.83 3.30
CA ALA A 42 7.45 2.50 4.13
C ALA A 42 6.74 1.32 3.51
N ASP A 43 6.34 0.37 4.35
CA ASP A 43 5.57 -0.79 3.92
C ASP A 43 4.12 -0.57 4.33
N TYR A 44 3.24 -0.54 3.33
CA TYR A 44 1.80 -0.45 3.56
C TYR A 44 1.23 -1.85 3.53
N VAL A 45 0.70 -2.27 4.67
CA VAL A 45 0.07 -3.58 4.78
C VAL A 45 -1.41 -3.41 4.50
N LEU A 46 -1.85 -4.01 3.41
CA LEU A 46 -3.23 -3.93 2.99
C LEU A 46 -3.94 -5.24 3.30
N GLU A 47 -5.20 -5.12 3.62
CA GLU A 47 -6.03 -6.28 3.86
C GLU A 47 -7.26 -6.19 2.96
N GLU A 48 -7.68 -7.32 2.43
CA GLU A 48 -8.84 -7.36 1.57
C GLU A 48 -10.09 -7.01 2.34
N ASN A 49 -10.85 -6.08 1.79
CA ASN A 49 -12.11 -5.67 2.38
C ASN A 49 -13.19 -6.66 1.96
N ASN A 50 -13.53 -7.52 2.85
CA ASN A 50 -14.45 -8.60 2.58
C ASN A 50 -15.86 -8.21 3.03
N VAL A 51 -16.53 -7.51 2.15
CA VAL A 51 -17.89 -7.02 2.42
C VAL A 51 -18.93 -7.97 1.85
#